data_c2385c2075d257901721cacba095deb3
#
_entry.id   c2385c2075d257901721cacba095deb3
#
_cell.length_a   1.000
_cell.length_b   1.000
_cell.length_c   1.000
_cell.angle_alpha   90.00
_cell.angle_beta   90.00
_cell.angle_gamma   90.00
#
_symmetry.space_group_name_H-M   'P 1'
#
loop_
_entity.id
_entity.type
_entity.pdbx_description
1 polymer ?
#
loop_
_entity_poly.entity_id
_entity_poly.type
_entity_poly.pdbx_seq_one_letter_code
_entity_poly.pdbx_strand_id
1 'polypeptide(L)'
;MEAGNRCKDECLPEETNRRIVDIISDVNMAYSEHARRYLADCGLPKERTYVTGSPMAEVLHNNLAEIEASDVHQRLGLEKGKYILLSAHREENIDTEKNFMSLFSSINKMAEKYDMPILYSCHPRSRNRLTASGFKLDERVIQHEPLGFHDYNCLQMNAFAVVSDSGTLPEAVSYTHLTLP
;
A
#
# COMPACT_ATOMS: atom_id res chain seq x y z
N MET A 1 0.76 -13.13 -13.34
CA MET A 1 0.66 -13.38 -11.88
C MET A 1 -0.51 -12.54 -11.35
N GLU A 2 -0.86 -12.64 -10.08
CA GLU A 2 -2.10 -12.06 -9.48
C GLU A 2 -3.41 -12.62 -10.06
N ALA A 3 -3.38 -13.74 -10.76
CA ALA A 3 -4.57 -14.32 -11.35
C ALA A 3 -5.64 -14.62 -10.31
N GLY A 4 -6.88 -14.28 -10.61
CA GLY A 4 -8.01 -14.48 -9.70
C GLY A 4 -8.12 -13.48 -8.55
N ASN A 5 -7.21 -12.52 -8.42
CA ASN A 5 -7.40 -11.41 -7.50
C ASN A 5 -8.54 -10.52 -8.00
N ARG A 6 -9.44 -10.13 -7.09
CA ARG A 6 -10.65 -9.37 -7.42
C ARG A 6 -10.87 -8.23 -6.46
N CYS A 7 -11.45 -7.17 -6.99
CA CYS A 7 -12.00 -6.06 -6.23
C CYS A 7 -13.51 -6.02 -6.44
N LYS A 8 -14.26 -5.65 -5.40
CA LYS A 8 -15.72 -5.46 -5.52
C LYS A 8 -16.10 -4.14 -6.21
N ASP A 9 -15.14 -3.24 -6.34
CA ASP A 9 -15.33 -1.95 -6.99
C ASP A 9 -14.99 -2.07 -8.49
N GLU A 10 -16.04 -2.04 -9.30
CA GLU A 10 -15.92 -2.13 -10.77
C GLU A 10 -15.40 -0.83 -11.41
N CYS A 11 -15.31 0.27 -10.65
CA CYS A 11 -14.73 1.52 -11.14
C CYS A 11 -13.20 1.46 -11.26
N LEU A 12 -12.57 0.44 -10.69
CA LEU A 12 -11.13 0.27 -10.75
C LEU A 12 -10.70 -0.35 -12.10
N PRO A 13 -9.90 0.35 -12.91
CA PRO A 13 -9.41 -0.16 -14.19
C PRO A 13 -8.67 -1.50 -14.06
N GLU A 14 -7.97 -1.70 -12.94
CA GLU A 14 -7.25 -2.93 -12.64
C GLU A 14 -8.16 -4.15 -12.57
N GLU A 15 -9.38 -4.01 -12.08
CA GLU A 15 -10.32 -5.13 -12.01
C GLU A 15 -10.69 -5.63 -13.42
N THR A 16 -11.00 -4.72 -14.32
CA THR A 16 -11.28 -5.06 -15.73
C THR A 16 -10.05 -5.68 -16.40
N ASN A 17 -8.87 -5.10 -16.20
CA ASN A 17 -7.64 -5.61 -16.77
C ASN A 17 -7.31 -7.03 -16.28
N ARG A 18 -7.46 -7.29 -14.98
CA ARG A 18 -7.25 -8.64 -14.40
C ARG A 18 -8.18 -9.67 -15.03
N ARG A 19 -9.47 -9.36 -15.16
CA ARG A 19 -10.45 -10.27 -15.79
C ARG A 19 -10.08 -10.61 -17.24
N ILE A 20 -9.68 -9.59 -18.01
CA ILE A 20 -9.26 -9.82 -19.40
C ILE A 20 -8.02 -10.70 -19.43
N VAL A 21 -7.00 -10.39 -18.66
CA VAL A 21 -5.74 -11.13 -18.63
C VAL A 21 -5.94 -12.57 -18.17
N ASP A 22 -6.77 -12.81 -17.17
CA ASP A 22 -7.08 -14.17 -16.71
C ASP A 22 -7.68 -15.04 -17.80
N ILE A 23 -8.54 -14.46 -18.68
CA ILE A 23 -9.20 -15.19 -19.76
C ILE A 23 -8.23 -15.50 -20.91
N ILE A 24 -7.39 -14.54 -21.29
CA ILE A 24 -6.49 -14.69 -22.44
C ILE A 24 -5.18 -15.40 -22.12
N SER A 25 -4.89 -15.63 -20.84
CA SER A 25 -3.66 -16.27 -20.39
C SER A 25 -3.72 -17.79 -20.57
N ASP A 26 -2.65 -18.39 -21.10
CA ASP A 26 -2.49 -19.85 -21.18
C ASP A 26 -2.32 -20.49 -19.79
N VAL A 27 -1.66 -19.78 -18.87
CA VAL A 27 -1.39 -20.23 -17.50
C VAL A 27 -1.71 -19.13 -16.51
N ASN A 28 -2.47 -19.47 -15.48
CA ASN A 28 -2.83 -18.57 -14.41
C ASN A 28 -2.05 -18.89 -13.11
N MET A 29 -1.33 -17.91 -12.58
CA MET A 29 -0.60 -18.01 -11.32
C MET A 29 -1.34 -17.20 -10.25
N ALA A 30 -2.02 -17.90 -9.36
CA ALA A 30 -2.81 -17.33 -8.28
C ALA A 30 -1.98 -17.19 -6.99
N TYR A 31 -2.23 -16.17 -6.20
CA TYR A 31 -1.56 -15.96 -4.92
C TYR A 31 -2.13 -16.86 -3.80
N SER A 32 -3.38 -17.27 -3.94
CA SER A 32 -4.06 -18.05 -2.91
C SER A 32 -4.96 -19.11 -3.51
N GLU A 33 -5.30 -20.09 -2.69
CA GLU A 33 -6.31 -21.11 -3.04
C GLU A 33 -7.70 -20.48 -3.26
N HIS A 34 -8.00 -19.37 -2.59
CA HIS A 34 -9.24 -18.63 -2.81
C HIS A 34 -9.32 -18.08 -4.24
N ALA A 35 -8.23 -17.44 -4.71
CA ALA A 35 -8.13 -16.93 -6.08
C ALA A 35 -8.24 -18.06 -7.11
N ARG A 36 -7.59 -19.22 -6.85
CA ARG A 36 -7.68 -20.39 -7.72
C ARG A 36 -9.11 -20.92 -7.83
N ARG A 37 -9.84 -21.01 -6.71
CA ARG A 37 -11.25 -21.45 -6.71
C ARG A 37 -12.13 -20.47 -7.49
N TYR A 38 -11.92 -19.19 -7.30
CA TYR A 38 -12.62 -18.16 -8.05
C TYR A 38 -12.46 -18.34 -9.57
N LEU A 39 -11.22 -18.57 -10.04
CA LEU A 39 -10.94 -18.81 -11.45
C LEU A 39 -11.66 -20.08 -11.96
N ALA A 40 -11.67 -21.13 -11.16
CA ALA A 40 -12.39 -22.36 -11.50
C ALA A 40 -13.90 -22.14 -11.61
N ASP A 41 -14.49 -21.34 -10.71
CA ASP A 41 -15.91 -20.97 -10.73
C ASP A 41 -16.24 -20.09 -11.96
N CYS A 42 -15.27 -19.32 -12.46
CA CYS A 42 -15.38 -18.60 -13.72
C CYS A 42 -15.21 -19.48 -14.98
N GLY A 43 -15.02 -20.80 -14.81
CA GLY A 43 -14.89 -21.75 -15.92
C GLY A 43 -13.49 -21.88 -16.49
N LEU A 44 -12.47 -21.32 -15.84
CA LEU A 44 -11.09 -21.45 -16.31
C LEU A 44 -10.50 -22.84 -15.97
N PRO A 45 -9.66 -23.42 -16.83
CA PRO A 45 -9.13 -24.77 -16.65
C PRO A 45 -8.29 -24.89 -15.37
N LYS A 46 -8.63 -25.87 -14.53
CA LYS A 46 -7.90 -26.13 -13.27
C LYS A 46 -6.46 -26.57 -13.52
N GLU A 47 -6.22 -27.26 -14.63
CA GLU A 47 -4.94 -27.79 -15.04
C GLU A 47 -3.95 -26.70 -15.41
N ARG A 48 -4.42 -25.48 -15.66
CA ARG A 48 -3.61 -24.31 -16.05
C ARG A 48 -3.58 -23.24 -14.95
N THR A 49 -4.10 -23.57 -13.75
CA THR A 49 -4.16 -22.62 -12.65
C THR A 49 -3.37 -23.16 -11.46
N TYR A 50 -2.28 -22.47 -11.12
CA TYR A 50 -1.35 -22.86 -10.06
C TYR A 50 -1.37 -21.86 -8.93
N VAL A 51 -1.36 -22.33 -7.68
CA VAL A 51 -1.14 -21.47 -6.51
C VAL A 51 0.36 -21.38 -6.26
N THR A 52 0.91 -20.20 -6.49
CA THR A 52 2.34 -19.92 -6.33
C THR A 52 2.67 -19.10 -5.10
N GLY A 53 1.66 -18.52 -4.45
CA GLY A 53 1.87 -17.47 -3.47
C GLY A 53 2.25 -16.14 -4.12
N SER A 54 2.40 -15.11 -3.29
CA SER A 54 2.89 -13.81 -3.72
C SER A 54 4.42 -13.79 -3.79
N PRO A 55 5.02 -13.16 -4.81
CA PRO A 55 6.46 -12.95 -4.86
C PRO A 55 6.97 -11.93 -3.83
N MET A 56 6.08 -11.19 -3.18
CA MET A 56 6.45 -10.14 -2.24
C MET A 56 7.30 -10.67 -1.08
N ALA A 57 6.97 -11.86 -0.56
CA ALA A 57 7.75 -12.49 0.50
C ALA A 57 9.21 -12.74 0.09
N GLU A 58 9.42 -13.27 -1.12
CA GLU A 58 10.74 -13.53 -1.68
C GLU A 58 11.51 -12.23 -1.91
N VAL A 59 10.84 -11.21 -2.47
CA VAL A 59 11.45 -9.90 -2.73
C VAL A 59 11.91 -9.26 -1.41
N LEU A 60 11.06 -9.26 -0.39
CA LEU A 60 11.41 -8.69 0.91
C LEU A 60 12.55 -9.48 1.59
N HIS A 61 12.50 -10.81 1.53
CA HIS A 61 13.54 -11.65 2.10
C HIS A 61 14.90 -11.43 1.45
N ASN A 62 14.93 -11.36 0.12
CA ASN A 62 16.17 -11.14 -0.64
C ASN A 62 16.79 -9.76 -0.44
N ASN A 63 16.01 -8.78 0.00
CA ASN A 63 16.47 -7.41 0.27
C ASN A 63 16.51 -7.07 1.77
N LEU A 64 16.32 -8.04 2.65
CA LEU A 64 16.16 -7.77 4.08
C LEU A 64 17.40 -7.11 4.69
N ALA A 65 18.60 -7.54 4.31
CA ALA A 65 19.84 -6.98 4.82
C ALA A 65 20.00 -5.48 4.45
N GLU A 66 19.65 -5.11 3.23
CA GLU A 66 19.69 -3.71 2.77
C GLU A 66 18.58 -2.87 3.42
N ILE A 67 17.42 -3.47 3.64
CA ILE A 67 16.31 -2.82 4.34
C ILE A 67 16.71 -2.52 5.80
N GLU A 68 17.29 -3.49 6.50
CA GLU A 68 17.72 -3.32 7.90
C GLU A 68 18.91 -2.38 8.06
N ALA A 69 19.78 -2.32 7.03
CA ALA A 69 20.94 -1.43 7.01
C ALA A 69 20.57 0.04 6.69
N SER A 70 19.31 0.34 6.34
CA SER A 70 18.89 1.71 6.01
C SER A 70 19.02 2.64 7.22
N ASP A 71 19.62 3.81 6.97
CA ASP A 71 19.78 4.90 7.93
C ASP A 71 18.60 5.91 7.93
N VAL A 72 17.50 5.55 7.25
CA VAL A 72 16.36 6.45 7.01
C VAL A 72 15.78 7.06 8.28
N HIS A 73 15.76 6.34 9.39
CA HIS A 73 15.28 6.87 10.67
C HIS A 73 16.14 8.03 11.16
N GLN A 74 17.46 7.91 11.03
CA GLN A 74 18.38 8.98 11.42
C GLN A 74 18.25 10.19 10.49
N ARG A 75 18.17 9.95 9.16
CA ARG A 75 18.00 11.02 8.17
C ARG A 75 16.71 11.82 8.34
N LEU A 76 15.63 11.15 8.77
CA LEU A 76 14.31 11.77 8.96
C LEU A 76 14.03 12.19 10.41
N GLY A 77 14.91 11.89 11.35
CA GLY A 77 14.73 12.20 12.77
C GLY A 77 13.55 11.44 13.40
N LEU A 78 13.26 10.23 12.91
CA LEU A 78 12.17 9.40 13.39
C LEU A 78 12.66 8.33 14.36
N GLU A 79 11.89 8.08 15.41
CA GLU A 79 12.15 7.00 16.37
C GLU A 79 11.31 5.78 16.04
N LYS A 80 11.95 4.60 16.01
CA LYS A 80 11.26 3.32 15.74
C LYS A 80 10.09 3.11 16.70
N GLY A 81 8.95 2.71 16.15
CA GLY A 81 7.71 2.49 16.91
C GLY A 81 6.97 3.76 17.35
N LYS A 82 7.47 4.96 17.01
CA LYS A 82 6.87 6.23 17.47
C LYS A 82 6.48 7.16 16.30
N TYR A 83 6.07 6.59 15.19
CA TYR A 83 5.50 7.34 14.05
C TYR A 83 4.49 6.49 13.30
N ILE A 84 3.62 7.15 12.58
CA ILE A 84 2.68 6.54 11.65
C ILE A 84 3.20 6.77 10.23
N LEU A 85 3.27 5.71 9.42
CA LEU A 85 3.60 5.80 8.01
C LEU A 85 2.32 5.91 7.19
N LEU A 86 2.19 6.97 6.39
CA LEU A 86 1.04 7.22 5.53
C LEU A 86 1.45 7.17 4.06
N SER A 87 0.72 6.37 3.28
CA SER A 87 0.82 6.33 1.82
C SER A 87 -0.58 6.42 1.22
N ALA A 88 -0.96 7.59 0.74
CA ALA A 88 -2.26 7.83 0.11
C ALA A 88 -2.03 8.52 -1.23
N HIS A 89 -2.33 7.82 -2.33
CA HIS A 89 -2.03 8.29 -3.67
C HIS A 89 -3.09 7.92 -4.72
N ARG A 90 -4.14 7.18 -4.34
CA ARG A 90 -5.21 6.83 -5.26
C ARG A 90 -5.96 8.07 -5.74
N GLU A 91 -6.21 8.12 -7.03
CA GLU A 91 -6.88 9.24 -7.69
C GLU A 91 -8.27 9.51 -7.10
N GLU A 92 -9.02 8.46 -6.77
CA GLU A 92 -10.36 8.56 -6.17
C GLU A 92 -10.36 9.31 -4.83
N ASN A 93 -9.27 9.16 -4.06
CA ASN A 93 -9.12 9.82 -2.77
C ASN A 93 -8.58 11.25 -2.90
N ILE A 94 -7.84 11.52 -3.97
CA ILE A 94 -7.15 12.80 -4.16
C ILE A 94 -7.96 13.74 -5.06
N ASP A 95 -8.60 13.25 -6.12
CA ASP A 95 -9.21 14.10 -7.13
C ASP A 95 -10.59 14.65 -6.74
N THR A 96 -11.34 13.92 -5.93
CA THR A 96 -12.62 14.37 -5.42
C THR A 96 -12.44 15.26 -4.18
N GLU A 97 -12.93 16.49 -4.20
CA GLU A 97 -12.76 17.44 -3.10
C GLU A 97 -13.29 16.88 -1.76
N LYS A 98 -14.46 16.25 -1.78
CA LYS A 98 -15.07 15.63 -0.60
C LYS A 98 -14.16 14.56 0.02
N ASN A 99 -13.63 13.66 -0.81
CA ASN A 99 -12.77 12.57 -0.34
C ASN A 99 -11.42 13.12 0.16
N PHE A 100 -10.85 14.06 -0.57
CA PHE A 100 -9.64 14.77 -0.20
C PHE A 100 -9.76 15.43 1.18
N MET A 101 -10.80 16.23 1.38
CA MET A 101 -11.04 16.90 2.67
C MET A 101 -11.29 15.91 3.81
N SER A 102 -12.02 14.83 3.54
CA SER A 102 -12.28 13.77 4.51
C SER A 102 -11.00 13.05 4.92
N LEU A 103 -10.17 12.67 3.95
CA LEU A 103 -8.89 12.00 4.16
C LEU A 103 -7.96 12.85 5.03
N PHE A 104 -7.67 14.07 4.60
CA PHE A 104 -6.71 14.92 5.30
C PHE A 104 -7.21 15.44 6.66
N SER A 105 -8.53 15.63 6.80
CA SER A 105 -9.13 15.88 8.13
C SER A 105 -8.96 14.69 9.07
N SER A 106 -9.07 13.47 8.55
CA SER A 106 -8.84 12.26 9.34
C SER A 106 -7.38 12.08 9.74
N ILE A 107 -6.44 12.46 8.84
CA ILE A 107 -5.00 12.46 9.12
C ILE A 107 -4.66 13.44 10.24
N ASN A 108 -5.20 14.66 10.20
CA ASN A 108 -5.00 15.63 11.28
C ASN A 108 -5.53 15.11 12.62
N LYS A 109 -6.73 14.50 12.62
CA LYS A 109 -7.30 13.89 13.84
C LYS A 109 -6.46 12.72 14.37
N MET A 110 -5.83 11.95 13.49
CA MET A 110 -4.90 10.89 13.91
C MET A 110 -3.65 11.49 14.56
N ALA A 111 -3.05 12.53 13.95
CA ALA A 111 -1.90 13.22 14.53
C ALA A 111 -2.21 13.76 15.94
N GLU A 112 -3.38 14.38 16.09
CA GLU A 112 -3.84 14.89 17.39
C GLU A 112 -4.11 13.76 18.41
N LYS A 113 -4.81 12.69 17.99
CA LYS A 113 -5.20 11.60 18.87
C LYS A 113 -4.02 10.79 19.40
N TYR A 114 -3.05 10.49 18.54
CA TYR A 114 -1.91 9.63 18.89
C TYR A 114 -0.70 10.43 19.36
N ASP A 115 -0.70 11.74 19.15
CA ASP A 115 0.41 12.65 19.47
C ASP A 115 1.76 12.16 18.93
N MET A 116 1.75 11.69 17.69
CA MET A 116 2.90 11.10 16.99
C MET A 116 3.14 11.76 15.65
N PRO A 117 4.39 11.80 15.16
CA PRO A 117 4.68 12.17 13.78
C PRO A 117 3.96 11.23 12.80
N ILE A 118 3.39 11.81 11.75
CA ILE A 118 2.86 11.07 10.60
C ILE A 118 3.74 11.37 9.41
N LEU A 119 4.53 10.38 8.99
CA LEU A 119 5.33 10.51 7.76
C LEU A 119 4.43 10.21 6.56
N TYR A 120 4.12 11.23 5.80
CA TYR A 120 3.33 11.12 4.58
C TYR A 120 4.25 11.04 3.36
N SER A 121 4.37 9.84 2.78
CA SER A 121 5.02 9.63 1.48
C SER A 121 4.13 10.22 0.38
N CYS A 122 4.41 11.48 0.04
CA CYS A 122 3.53 12.32 -0.74
C CYS A 122 3.97 12.38 -2.20
N HIS A 123 3.14 11.85 -3.11
CA HIS A 123 3.36 12.03 -4.53
C HIS A 123 3.24 13.53 -4.92
N PRO A 124 4.02 14.05 -5.88
CA PRO A 124 3.97 15.46 -6.30
C PRO A 124 2.56 15.97 -6.59
N ARG A 125 1.70 15.15 -7.20
CA ARG A 125 0.29 15.50 -7.46
C ARG A 125 -0.49 15.82 -6.17
N SER A 126 -0.34 14.99 -5.15
CA SER A 126 -1.01 15.19 -3.86
C SER A 126 -0.49 16.44 -3.14
N ARG A 127 0.83 16.68 -3.21
CA ARG A 127 1.45 17.89 -2.66
C ARG A 127 0.93 19.16 -3.32
N ASN A 128 0.89 19.17 -4.65
CA ASN A 128 0.39 20.31 -5.42
C ASN A 128 -1.08 20.61 -5.08
N ARG A 129 -1.89 19.57 -4.91
CA ARG A 129 -3.29 19.73 -4.54
C ARG A 129 -3.46 20.25 -3.11
N LEU A 130 -2.67 19.75 -2.15
CA LEU A 130 -2.65 20.29 -0.78
C LEU A 130 -2.35 21.78 -0.77
N THR A 131 -1.32 22.19 -1.51
CA THR A 131 -0.95 23.59 -1.64
C THR A 131 -2.08 24.42 -2.29
N ALA A 132 -2.67 23.93 -3.37
CA ALA A 132 -3.74 24.62 -4.08
C ALA A 132 -5.05 24.72 -3.27
N SER A 133 -5.36 23.73 -2.45
CA SER A 133 -6.58 23.73 -1.61
C SER A 133 -6.49 24.64 -0.39
N GLY A 134 -5.29 25.10 -0.02
CA GLY A 134 -5.08 25.85 1.21
C GLY A 134 -5.34 25.04 2.49
N PHE A 135 -5.49 23.70 2.37
CA PHE A 135 -5.71 22.84 3.54
C PHE A 135 -4.49 22.84 4.46
N LYS A 136 -4.73 23.14 5.73
CA LYS A 136 -3.66 23.18 6.73
C LYS A 136 -3.51 21.80 7.38
N LEU A 137 -2.40 21.12 7.10
CA LEU A 137 -2.00 19.92 7.81
C LEU A 137 -1.54 20.26 9.23
N ASP A 138 -1.74 19.31 10.14
CA ASP A 138 -1.16 19.37 11.47
C ASP A 138 0.37 19.40 11.40
N GLU A 139 1.03 20.10 12.32
CA GLU A 139 2.49 20.27 12.34
C GLU A 139 3.26 18.94 12.50
N ARG A 140 2.61 17.91 13.04
CA ARG A 140 3.17 16.55 13.15
C ARG A 140 3.13 15.77 11.85
N VAL A 141 2.45 16.27 10.80
CA VAL A 141 2.40 15.61 9.49
C VAL A 141 3.58 16.06 8.65
N ILE A 142 4.55 15.17 8.49
CA ILE A 142 5.78 15.40 7.72
C ILE A 142 5.55 14.94 6.29
N GLN A 143 5.46 15.87 5.34
CA GLN A 143 5.38 15.56 3.92
C GLN A 143 6.76 15.25 3.36
N HIS A 144 6.93 14.06 2.83
CA HIS A 144 8.18 13.63 2.21
C HIS A 144 7.93 13.15 0.78
N GLU A 145 8.89 13.33 -0.10
CA GLU A 145 8.85 12.73 -1.44
C GLU A 145 8.85 11.21 -1.36
N PRO A 146 8.36 10.52 -2.41
CA PRO A 146 8.39 9.06 -2.43
C PRO A 146 9.79 8.54 -2.13
N LEU A 147 9.86 7.63 -1.18
CA LEU A 147 11.10 7.00 -0.73
C LEU A 147 11.46 5.81 -1.62
N GLY A 148 12.73 5.48 -1.68
CA GLY A 148 13.21 4.25 -2.32
C GLY A 148 12.72 2.99 -1.59
N PHE A 149 12.80 1.85 -2.28
CA PHE A 149 12.28 0.56 -1.80
C PHE A 149 12.82 0.16 -0.42
N HIS A 150 14.14 0.23 -0.20
CA HIS A 150 14.75 -0.17 1.07
C HIS A 150 14.35 0.74 2.22
N ASP A 151 14.40 2.07 2.01
CA ASP A 151 14.01 3.06 3.01
C ASP A 151 12.53 2.95 3.38
N TYR A 152 11.67 2.81 2.38
CA TYR A 152 10.22 2.68 2.62
C TYR A 152 9.88 1.43 3.42
N ASN A 153 10.48 0.26 3.05
CA ASN A 153 10.25 -0.98 3.79
C ASN A 153 10.87 -0.93 5.20
N CYS A 154 12.03 -0.30 5.37
CA CYS A 154 12.61 -0.09 6.69
C CYS A 154 11.68 0.73 7.60
N LEU A 155 11.09 1.81 7.07
CA LEU A 155 10.10 2.59 7.81
C LEU A 155 8.82 1.80 8.07
N GLN A 156 8.34 1.04 7.09
CA GLN A 156 7.15 0.21 7.22
C GLN A 156 7.30 -0.83 8.33
N MET A 157 8.44 -1.51 8.41
CA MET A 157 8.74 -2.53 9.41
C MET A 157 8.83 -1.97 10.83
N ASN A 158 9.19 -0.71 10.98
CA ASN A 158 9.43 -0.07 12.28
C ASN A 158 8.39 1.00 12.63
N ALA A 159 7.30 1.15 11.87
CA ALA A 159 6.24 2.09 12.17
C ALA A 159 5.36 1.61 13.34
N PHE A 160 4.78 2.54 14.09
CA PHE A 160 3.70 2.23 15.03
C PHE A 160 2.46 1.69 14.30
N ALA A 161 2.14 2.33 13.18
CA ALA A 161 1.06 1.90 12.29
C ALA A 161 1.35 2.34 10.85
N VAL A 162 0.81 1.59 9.89
CA VAL A 162 0.85 1.93 8.47
C VAL A 162 -0.57 2.19 7.99
N VAL A 163 -0.79 3.34 7.39
CA VAL A 163 -2.07 3.74 6.78
C VAL A 163 -1.87 3.89 5.29
N SER A 164 -2.64 3.17 4.49
CA SER A 164 -2.49 3.21 3.04
C SER A 164 -3.80 2.93 2.32
N ASP A 165 -3.90 3.48 1.12
CA ASP A 165 -4.93 3.15 0.13
C ASP A 165 -4.41 2.19 -0.96
N SER A 166 -3.18 1.69 -0.85
CA SER A 166 -2.57 0.74 -1.77
C SER A 166 -2.97 -0.70 -1.47
N GLY A 167 -3.31 -1.48 -2.50
CA GLY A 167 -3.61 -2.91 -2.38
C GLY A 167 -2.38 -3.78 -2.08
N THR A 168 -1.18 -3.36 -2.48
CA THR A 168 0.07 -4.11 -2.26
C THR A 168 0.66 -3.93 -0.87
N LEU A 169 0.35 -2.83 -0.19
CA LEU A 169 0.87 -2.58 1.15
C LEU A 169 0.37 -3.57 2.21
N PRO A 170 -0.92 -3.93 2.29
CA PRO A 170 -1.38 -4.97 3.21
C PRO A 170 -0.66 -6.30 2.98
N GLU A 171 -0.32 -6.61 1.74
CA GLU A 171 0.45 -7.80 1.39
C GLU A 171 1.87 -7.73 1.97
N ALA A 172 2.60 -6.64 1.71
CA ALA A 172 3.94 -6.44 2.26
C ALA A 172 3.94 -6.42 3.80
N VAL A 173 2.96 -5.74 4.42
CA VAL A 173 2.80 -5.69 5.89
C VAL A 173 2.56 -7.07 6.47
N SER A 174 1.79 -7.95 5.81
CA SER A 174 1.55 -9.32 6.30
C SER A 174 2.82 -10.16 6.40
N TYR A 175 3.86 -9.84 5.64
CA TYR A 175 5.17 -10.50 5.70
C TYR A 175 6.14 -9.84 6.67
N THR A 176 5.97 -8.56 6.98
CA THR A 176 6.86 -7.79 7.86
C THR A 176 6.32 -7.63 9.29
N HIS A 177 5.01 -7.62 9.44
CA HIS A 177 4.30 -7.51 10.73
C HIS A 177 3.32 -8.68 10.85
N LEU A 178 3.72 -9.75 11.49
CA LEU A 178 2.97 -11.01 11.59
C LEU A 178 1.71 -10.97 12.47
N THR A 179 1.19 -9.84 12.82
CA THR A 179 0.00 -9.74 13.66
C THR A 179 -1.05 -8.83 13.03
N LEU A 180 -1.84 -9.42 12.14
CA LEU A 180 -3.21 -8.94 11.97
C LEU A 180 -4.04 -9.53 13.12
N PRO A 181 -4.82 -8.72 13.83
CA PRO A 181 -5.73 -9.20 14.86
C PRO A 181 -6.78 -10.15 14.29
#